data_dc36fff60226518f7005e478647cda8a
#
_entry.id   dc36fff60226518f7005e478647cda8a
#
_cell.length_a   1.000
_cell.length_b   1.000
_cell.length_c   1.000
_cell.angle_alpha   90.00
_cell.angle_beta   90.00
_cell.angle_gamma   90.00
#
_symmetry.space_group_name_H-M   'P 1'
#
loop_
_entity.id
_entity.type
_entity.pdbx_description
1 polymer ?
#
loop_
_entity_poly.entity_id
_entity_poly.type
_entity_poly.pdbx_seq_one_letter_code
_entity_poly.pdbx_strand_id
1 'polypeptide(L)'
;AIFLEKNKGFARILSREALGPSEQNVIDSVNQFYERLELSIKQLLSVKKDSLQLTAGQSAHFITSIMEGIISRFIRNKFKEIPSSYIENYWSLISNSIFKS
;
A
#
# COMPACT_ATOMS: atom_id res chain seq x y z
N ALA A 1 -3.74 -4.73 -6.44
CA ALA A 1 -5.04 -4.04 -6.52
C ALA A 1 -6.15 -4.96 -7.01
N ILE A 2 -5.90 -5.76 -8.06
CA ILE A 2 -6.92 -6.70 -8.56
C ILE A 2 -7.31 -7.72 -7.49
N PHE A 3 -6.36 -8.21 -6.72
CA PHE A 3 -6.63 -9.13 -5.62
C PHE A 3 -7.61 -8.51 -4.61
N LEU A 4 -7.38 -7.24 -4.23
CA LEU A 4 -8.24 -6.57 -3.25
C LEU A 4 -9.63 -6.29 -3.80
N GLU A 5 -9.74 -6.01 -5.10
CA GLU A 5 -11.04 -5.80 -5.74
C GLU A 5 -11.89 -7.06 -5.71
N LYS A 6 -11.27 -8.23 -5.83
CA LYS A 6 -11.95 -9.52 -5.79
C LYS A 6 -12.16 -10.04 -4.37
N ASN A 7 -11.43 -9.51 -3.40
CA ASN A 7 -11.46 -9.96 -2.00
C ASN A 7 -11.83 -8.80 -1.08
N LYS A 8 -13.05 -8.28 -1.23
CA LYS A 8 -13.53 -7.11 -0.48
C LYS A 8 -13.48 -7.29 1.04
N GLY A 9 -13.76 -8.49 1.54
CA GLY A 9 -13.67 -8.77 2.97
C GLY A 9 -12.24 -8.62 3.50
N PHE A 10 -11.26 -9.12 2.74
CA PHE A 10 -9.86 -8.99 3.09
C PHE A 10 -9.41 -7.52 3.05
N ALA A 11 -9.89 -6.76 2.06
CA ALA A 11 -9.58 -5.34 1.97
C ALA A 11 -10.12 -4.57 3.18
N ARG A 12 -11.29 -4.92 3.67
CA ARG A 12 -11.85 -4.30 4.88
C ARG A 12 -11.01 -4.58 6.11
N ILE A 13 -10.49 -5.80 6.24
CA ILE A 13 -9.59 -6.16 7.33
C ILE A 13 -8.32 -5.31 7.24
N LEU A 14 -7.75 -5.18 6.06
CA LEU A 14 -6.51 -4.42 5.87
C LEU A 14 -6.68 -2.94 6.20
N SER A 15 -7.85 -2.35 5.94
CA SER A 15 -8.08 -0.94 6.24
C SER A 15 -8.44 -0.67 7.70
N ARG A 16 -8.85 -1.70 8.42
CA ARG A 16 -9.32 -1.61 9.81
C ARG A 16 -10.60 -0.83 10.01
N GLU A 17 -11.27 -0.40 8.95
CA GLU A 17 -12.48 0.41 9.05
C GLU A 17 -13.69 -0.40 9.51
N ALA A 18 -13.70 -1.69 9.26
CA ALA A 18 -14.80 -2.57 9.64
C ALA A 18 -14.58 -3.26 10.98
N LEU A 19 -13.48 -2.96 11.67
CA LEU A 19 -13.09 -3.67 12.89
C LEU A 19 -13.48 -2.89 14.14
N GLY A 20 -13.98 -3.61 15.14
CA GLY A 20 -14.26 -3.04 16.46
C GLY A 20 -13.03 -3.09 17.36
N PRO A 21 -13.09 -2.37 18.52
CA PRO A 21 -11.96 -2.35 19.47
C PRO A 21 -11.61 -3.71 20.04
N SER A 22 -12.55 -4.65 20.06
CA SER A 22 -12.34 -6.00 20.60
C SER A 22 -11.52 -6.90 19.67
N GLU A 23 -11.22 -6.46 18.46
CA GLU A 23 -10.53 -7.26 17.47
C GLU A 23 -9.06 -6.89 17.33
N GLN A 24 -8.40 -6.72 18.47
CA GLN A 24 -7.00 -6.29 18.52
C GLN A 24 -6.07 -7.22 17.76
N ASN A 25 -6.30 -8.53 17.80
CA ASN A 25 -5.46 -9.50 17.11
C ASN A 25 -5.52 -9.29 15.58
N VAL A 26 -6.68 -8.93 15.07
CA VAL A 26 -6.85 -8.65 13.63
C VAL A 26 -6.14 -7.35 13.28
N ILE A 27 -6.27 -6.33 14.13
CA ILE A 27 -5.58 -5.04 13.94
C ILE A 27 -4.07 -5.26 13.92
N ASP A 28 -3.54 -6.05 14.84
CA ASP A 28 -2.11 -6.36 14.91
C ASP A 28 -1.66 -7.10 13.63
N SER A 29 -2.47 -8.01 13.13
CA SER A 29 -2.17 -8.74 11.89
C SER A 29 -2.12 -7.79 10.68
N VAL A 30 -3.03 -6.83 10.63
CA VAL A 30 -3.05 -5.82 9.56
C VAL A 30 -1.78 -4.95 9.63
N ASN A 31 -1.40 -4.52 10.84
CA ASN A 31 -0.18 -3.74 11.02
C ASN A 31 1.05 -4.54 10.57
N GLN A 32 1.13 -5.83 10.94
CA GLN A 32 2.23 -6.68 10.51
C GLN A 32 2.26 -6.86 9.00
N PHE A 33 1.10 -6.94 8.36
CA PHE A 33 1.02 -7.03 6.91
C PHE A 33 1.70 -5.83 6.25
N TYR A 34 1.34 -4.61 6.68
CA TYR A 34 1.94 -3.40 6.10
C TYR A 34 3.42 -3.27 6.43
N GLU A 35 3.84 -3.65 7.63
CA GLU A 35 5.25 -3.64 7.99
C GLU A 35 6.07 -4.58 7.11
N ARG A 36 5.56 -5.78 6.85
CA ARG A 36 6.22 -6.76 5.98
C ARG A 36 6.24 -6.29 4.53
N LEU A 37 5.15 -5.68 4.08
CA LEU A 37 5.07 -5.13 2.74
C LEU A 37 6.12 -4.03 2.56
N GLU A 38 6.20 -3.12 3.50
CA GLU A 38 7.19 -2.04 3.45
C GLU A 38 8.62 -2.58 3.44
N LEU A 39 8.90 -3.58 4.28
CA LEU A 39 10.23 -4.21 4.31
C LEU A 39 10.56 -4.89 2.99
N SER A 40 9.59 -5.59 2.39
CA SER A 40 9.78 -6.24 1.09
C SER A 40 10.08 -5.23 0.00
N ILE A 41 9.36 -4.12 -0.02
CA ILE A 41 9.60 -3.02 -0.97
C ILE A 41 10.98 -2.42 -0.76
N LYS A 42 11.36 -2.20 0.50
CA LYS A 42 12.69 -1.68 0.85
C LYS A 42 13.79 -2.59 0.31
N GLN A 43 13.64 -3.90 0.49
CA GLN A 43 14.62 -4.88 0.00
C GLN A 43 14.74 -4.85 -1.51
N LEU A 44 13.62 -4.77 -2.22
CA LEU A 44 13.63 -4.66 -3.67
C LEU A 44 14.30 -3.38 -4.16
N LEU A 45 14.00 -2.26 -3.52
CA LEU A 45 14.56 -0.97 -3.89
C LEU A 45 16.04 -0.85 -3.55
N SER A 46 16.52 -1.57 -2.55
CA SER A 46 17.93 -1.55 -2.15
C SER A 46 18.86 -2.01 -3.26
N VAL A 47 18.38 -2.84 -4.18
CA VAL A 47 19.14 -3.29 -5.34
C VAL A 47 19.51 -2.12 -6.26
N LYS A 48 18.66 -1.08 -6.30
CA LYS A 48 18.84 0.10 -7.14
C LYS A 48 18.99 1.36 -6.30
N LYS A 49 19.59 1.27 -5.14
CA LYS A 49 19.68 2.38 -4.19
C LYS A 49 20.30 3.64 -4.78
N ASP A 50 21.25 3.49 -5.69
CA ASP A 50 21.96 4.64 -6.29
C ASP A 50 21.08 5.37 -7.31
N SER A 51 19.98 4.76 -7.76
CA SER A 51 19.02 5.37 -8.68
C SER A 51 17.87 6.06 -7.95
N LEU A 52 17.82 5.96 -6.63
CA LEU A 52 16.74 6.54 -5.83
C LEU A 52 17.05 7.97 -5.43
N GLN A 53 16.01 8.79 -5.36
CA GLN A 53 16.14 10.18 -4.87
C GLN A 53 16.32 10.23 -3.35
N LEU A 54 15.70 9.28 -2.65
CA LEU A 54 15.78 9.12 -1.20
C LEU A 54 16.35 7.75 -0.88
N THR A 55 16.50 7.44 0.39
CA THR A 55 16.94 6.10 0.79
C THR A 55 15.89 5.05 0.41
N ALA A 56 16.29 3.79 0.34
CA ALA A 56 15.38 2.69 0.07
C ALA A 56 14.28 2.62 1.13
N GLY A 57 14.62 2.86 2.40
CA GLY A 57 13.64 2.87 3.49
C GLY A 57 12.62 3.99 3.35
N GLN A 58 13.06 5.19 3.02
CA GLN A 58 12.16 6.34 2.81
C GLN A 58 11.27 6.12 1.60
N SER A 59 11.81 5.58 0.52
CA SER A 59 11.05 5.28 -0.69
C SER A 59 10.01 4.20 -0.43
N ALA A 60 10.36 3.16 0.33
CA ALA A 60 9.42 2.10 0.70
C ALA A 60 8.29 2.65 1.57
N HIS A 61 8.61 3.51 2.53
CA HIS A 61 7.60 4.16 3.37
C HIS A 61 6.63 4.99 2.53
N PHE A 62 7.15 5.75 1.57
CA PHE A 62 6.34 6.56 0.67
C PHE A 62 5.38 5.69 -0.14
N ILE A 63 5.87 4.62 -0.76
CA ILE A 63 5.06 3.71 -1.56
C ILE A 63 3.99 3.02 -0.70
N THR A 64 4.38 2.51 0.47
CA THR A 64 3.46 1.82 1.37
C THR A 64 2.35 2.74 1.84
N SER A 65 2.69 4.00 2.15
CA SER A 65 1.70 5.00 2.57
C SER A 65 0.68 5.29 1.49
N ILE A 66 1.12 5.35 0.22
CA ILE A 66 0.21 5.52 -0.91
C ILE A 66 -0.71 4.31 -1.05
N MET A 67 -0.17 3.11 -0.93
CA MET A 67 -0.96 1.88 -1.02
C MET A 67 -2.03 1.81 0.07
N GLU A 68 -1.67 2.16 1.31
CA GLU A 68 -2.64 2.23 2.40
C GLU A 68 -3.75 3.24 2.09
N GLY A 69 -3.39 4.40 1.55
CA GLY A 69 -4.35 5.42 1.16
C GLY A 69 -5.31 4.95 0.08
N ILE A 70 -4.80 4.24 -0.92
CA ILE A 70 -5.63 3.68 -2.01
C ILE A 70 -6.62 2.66 -1.46
N ILE A 71 -6.14 1.74 -0.61
CA ILE A 71 -6.98 0.69 -0.03
C ILE A 71 -8.06 1.31 0.85
N SER A 72 -7.70 2.25 1.70
CA SER A 72 -8.62 2.94 2.60
C SER A 72 -9.72 3.67 1.81
N ARG A 73 -9.33 4.36 0.74
CA ARG A 73 -10.27 5.08 -0.12
C ARG A 73 -11.23 4.14 -0.84
N PHE A 74 -10.72 3.03 -1.34
CA PHE A 74 -11.52 1.99 -1.99
C PHE A 74 -12.63 1.51 -1.07
N ILE A 75 -12.31 1.26 0.20
CA ILE A 75 -13.28 0.77 1.19
C ILE A 75 -14.27 1.87 1.58
N ARG A 76 -13.79 3.11 1.81
CA ARG A 76 -14.69 4.23 2.18
C ARG A 76 -15.72 4.51 1.09
N ASN A 77 -15.35 4.29 -0.16
CA ASN A 77 -16.25 4.48 -1.29
C ASN A 77 -17.12 3.26 -1.54
N LYS A 78 -17.20 2.34 -0.59
CA LYS A 78 -18.01 1.10 -0.67
C LYS A 78 -17.70 0.30 -1.93
N PHE A 79 -16.41 0.26 -2.30
CA PHE A 79 -15.91 -0.49 -3.46
C PHE A 79 -16.42 0.03 -4.81
N LYS A 80 -16.87 1.28 -4.87
CA LYS A 80 -17.35 1.88 -6.11
C LYS A 80 -16.19 2.30 -7.03
N GLU A 81 -15.08 2.76 -6.44
CA GLU A 81 -13.90 3.17 -7.17
C GLU A 81 -12.97 1.98 -7.30
N ILE A 82 -12.63 1.60 -8.52
CA ILE A 82 -11.81 0.42 -8.79
C ILE A 82 -10.35 0.83 -8.93
N PRO A 83 -9.45 0.44 -7.99
CA PRO A 83 -8.05 0.86 -8.03
C PRO A 83 -7.34 0.52 -9.33
N SER A 84 -7.63 -0.62 -9.97
CA SER A 84 -7.00 -0.99 -11.24
C SER A 84 -7.26 0.00 -12.36
N SER A 85 -8.31 0.84 -12.25
CA SER A 85 -8.65 1.82 -13.28
C SER A 85 -7.66 2.99 -13.34
N TYR A 86 -6.91 3.25 -12.26
CA TYR A 86 -5.97 4.38 -12.20
C TYR A 86 -4.58 4.01 -11.71
N ILE A 87 -4.37 2.77 -11.27
CA ILE A 87 -3.12 2.39 -10.61
C ILE A 87 -1.89 2.58 -11.51
N GLU A 88 -2.02 2.36 -12.81
CA GLU A 88 -0.91 2.54 -13.74
C GLU A 88 -0.45 4.00 -13.82
N ASN A 89 -1.41 4.92 -13.81
CA ASN A 89 -1.10 6.35 -13.82
C ASN A 89 -0.40 6.76 -12.52
N TYR A 90 -0.88 6.22 -11.40
CA TYR A 90 -0.27 6.49 -10.10
C TYR A 90 1.13 5.90 -10.03
N TRP A 91 1.33 4.69 -10.59
CA TRP A 91 2.64 4.07 -10.64
C TRP A 91 3.64 4.90 -11.43
N SER A 92 3.21 5.49 -12.55
CA SER A 92 4.07 6.39 -13.32
C SER A 92 4.50 7.60 -12.51
N LEU A 93 3.57 8.21 -11.78
CA LEU A 93 3.89 9.33 -10.89
C LEU A 93 4.84 8.92 -9.77
N ILE A 94 4.61 7.79 -9.15
CA ILE A 94 5.45 7.26 -8.07
C ILE A 94 6.86 7.01 -8.61
N SER A 95 6.98 6.32 -9.74
CA SER A 95 8.28 5.99 -10.33
C SER A 95 9.08 7.24 -10.64
N ASN A 96 8.43 8.26 -11.22
CA ASN A 96 9.09 9.52 -11.51
C ASN A 96 9.52 10.28 -10.25
N SER A 97 8.83 10.05 -9.14
CA SER A 97 9.13 10.70 -7.86
C SER A 97 10.27 10.02 -7.11
N ILE A 98 10.37 8.70 -7.16
CA ILE A 98 11.34 7.95 -6.35
C ILE A 98 12.66 7.68 -7.07
N PHE A 99 12.66 7.61 -8.40
CA PHE A 99 13.87 7.35 -9.17
C PHE A 99 14.44 8.64 -9.72
N LYS A 100 15.76 8.68 -9.82
CA LYS A 100 16.47 9.79 -10.46
C LYS A 100 16.24 9.75 -11.97
N SER A 101 16.08 10.91 -12.56
CA SER A 101 15.90 11.02 -14.01
C SER A 101 17.23 10.86 -14.75
#